data_c1024cee9393fff68477f6d866ac3bb0
#
_entry.id   c1024cee9393fff68477f6d866ac3bb0
#
_cell.length_a   1.000
_cell.length_b   1.000
_cell.length_c   1.000
_cell.angle_alpha   90.00
_cell.angle_beta   90.00
_cell.angle_gamma   90.00
#
_symmetry.space_group_name_H-M   'P 1'
#
loop_
_entity.id
_entity.type
_entity.pdbx_description
1 polymer ?
#
loop_
_entity_poly.entity_id
_entity_poly.type
_entity_poly.pdbx_seq_one_letter_code
_entity_poly.pdbx_strand_id
1 'polypeptide(L)'
;LEGTDTDTGIQVPGGGLQAHEDAGGHLIDRHVGKSEQWLVDRVRNDNISAASSFRDLPEAEYFVAQTLAEHGGDIEAWLDGKGGNRLVIDSRFDATTGISVARGQDHAEDVFSVRLVLERSDRLDIGYRIITGYPSAP
;
A
#
# COMPACT_ATOMS: atom_id res chain seq x y z
N LEU A 1 10.60 -21.12 -8.80
CA LEU A 1 10.38 -21.25 -8.58
C LEU A 1 10.09 -21.05 -8.53
N GLU A 2 10.31 -20.99 -8.72
CA GLU A 2 10.08 -20.97 -8.51
C GLU A 2 9.70 -20.39 -8.10
N GLY A 3 10.01 -20.21 -8.18
CA GLY A 3 9.86 -19.71 -7.69
C GLY A 3 9.40 -18.90 -7.37
N THR A 4 9.57 -18.81 -7.68
CA THR A 4 9.21 -18.31 -7.31
C THR A 4 8.69 -17.77 -6.72
N ASP A 5 9.13 -17.58 -6.86
CA ASP A 5 8.75 -17.24 -6.24
C ASP A 5 8.13 -16.78 -5.58
N THR A 6 8.66 -16.12 -5.80
CA THR A 6 8.12 -15.72 -5.25
C THR A 6 7.14 -15.80 -4.84
N ASP A 7 7.10 -16.04 -5.15
CA ASP A 7 6.21 -16.29 -4.96
C ASP A 7 5.69 -16.91 -4.16
N THR A 8 5.96 -17.12 -4.44
CA THR A 8 5.69 -17.79 -3.21
C THR A 8 4.23 -18.02 -2.87
N GLY A 9 3.38 -17.78 -3.77
CA GLY A 9 1.95 -17.90 -3.55
C GLY A 9 1.30 -16.73 -2.81
N ILE A 10 2.08 -15.78 -2.32
CA ILE A 10 1.50 -14.59 -1.69
C ILE A 10 1.25 -13.55 -2.77
N GLN A 11 -0.03 -13.22 -2.95
CA GLN A 11 -0.44 -12.29 -3.97
C GLN A 11 -1.59 -11.45 -3.44
N VAL A 12 -1.66 -10.19 -3.85
CA VAL A 12 -2.77 -9.32 -3.51
C VAL A 12 -4.04 -9.87 -4.16
N PRO A 13 -5.12 -10.09 -3.38
CA PRO A 13 -6.38 -10.59 -3.93
C PRO A 13 -6.93 -9.68 -5.02
N GLY A 14 -7.69 -10.25 -5.93
CA GLY A 14 -8.32 -9.49 -7.02
C GLY A 14 -7.48 -9.41 -8.27
N GLY A 15 -6.31 -10.06 -8.31
CA GLY A 15 -5.47 -10.10 -9.50
C GLY A 15 -4.18 -9.31 -9.36
N GLY A 16 -3.76 -8.98 -8.13
CA GLY A 16 -2.54 -8.25 -7.88
C GLY A 16 -2.74 -6.75 -7.84
N LEU A 17 -1.69 -6.01 -7.47
CA LEU A 17 -1.78 -4.56 -7.34
C LEU A 17 -2.14 -3.86 -8.64
N GLN A 18 -1.68 -4.38 -9.78
CA GLN A 18 -2.01 -3.77 -11.06
C GLN A 18 -3.50 -3.80 -11.33
N ALA A 19 -4.20 -4.87 -10.93
CA ALA A 19 -5.66 -4.95 -11.10
C ALA A 19 -6.36 -3.84 -10.30
N HIS A 20 -5.87 -3.56 -9.09
CA HIS A 20 -6.42 -2.47 -8.28
C HIS A 20 -6.14 -1.11 -8.91
N GLU A 21 -4.95 -0.94 -9.47
CA GLU A 21 -4.60 0.28 -10.17
C GLU A 21 -5.52 0.50 -11.38
N ASP A 22 -5.75 -0.56 -12.15
CA ASP A 22 -6.65 -0.52 -13.31
C ASP A 22 -8.08 -0.23 -12.89
N ALA A 23 -8.45 -0.58 -11.68
CA ALA A 23 -9.77 -0.33 -11.12
C ALA A 23 -9.89 1.09 -10.51
N GLY A 24 -8.89 1.93 -10.67
CA GLY A 24 -8.94 3.33 -10.25
C GLY A 24 -8.07 3.68 -9.05
N GLY A 25 -7.24 2.75 -8.57
CA GLY A 25 -6.33 3.02 -7.46
C GLY A 25 -5.09 3.80 -7.90
N HIS A 26 -4.31 4.25 -6.92
CA HIS A 26 -3.14 5.10 -7.15
C HIS A 26 -1.90 4.64 -6.40
N LEU A 27 -1.91 3.42 -5.85
CA LEU A 27 -0.79 2.93 -5.04
C LEU A 27 0.49 2.83 -5.87
N ILE A 28 0.40 2.20 -7.04
CA ILE A 28 1.59 2.01 -7.89
C ILE A 28 2.09 3.36 -8.39
N ASP A 29 1.18 4.17 -8.93
CA ASP A 29 1.53 5.45 -9.53
C ASP A 29 2.24 6.38 -8.55
N ARG A 30 1.84 6.37 -7.28
CA ARG A 30 2.32 7.35 -6.31
C ARG A 30 3.33 6.80 -5.30
N HIS A 31 3.38 5.48 -5.11
CA HIS A 31 4.08 4.91 -3.96
C HIS A 31 4.94 3.69 -4.27
N VAL A 32 5.29 3.46 -5.53
CA VAL A 32 6.16 2.34 -5.90
C VAL A 32 7.33 2.84 -6.74
N GLY A 33 8.55 2.55 -6.28
CA GLY A 33 9.76 2.83 -7.03
C GLY A 33 10.14 4.28 -7.14
N LYS A 34 9.67 5.13 -6.22
CA LYS A 34 9.99 6.55 -6.26
C LYS A 34 11.34 6.81 -5.58
N SER A 35 12.14 7.70 -6.16
CA SER A 35 13.44 8.06 -5.60
C SER A 35 13.28 9.00 -4.39
N GLU A 36 14.34 9.08 -3.60
CA GLU A 36 14.38 10.04 -2.50
C GLU A 36 14.11 11.46 -3.00
N GLN A 37 14.73 11.85 -4.11
CA GLN A 37 14.54 13.20 -4.64
C GLN A 37 13.10 13.45 -5.07
N TRP A 38 12.47 12.46 -5.69
CA TRP A 38 11.06 12.57 -6.07
C TRP A 38 10.17 12.81 -4.84
N LEU A 39 10.46 12.09 -3.75
CA LEU A 39 9.69 12.22 -2.50
C LEU A 39 9.94 13.56 -1.84
N VAL A 40 11.18 14.05 -1.83
CA VAL A 40 11.52 15.37 -1.28
C VAL A 40 10.77 16.46 -2.04
N ASP A 41 10.79 16.39 -3.36
CA ASP A 41 10.11 17.37 -4.20
C ASP A 41 8.61 17.37 -3.95
N ARG A 42 8.03 16.20 -3.79
CA ARG A 42 6.59 16.07 -3.54
C ARG A 42 6.18 16.69 -2.21
N VAL A 43 6.95 16.43 -1.15
CA VAL A 43 6.66 17.02 0.17
C VAL A 43 6.76 18.54 0.13
N ARG A 44 7.72 19.07 -0.63
CA ARG A 44 7.89 20.52 -0.76
C ARG A 44 6.77 21.17 -1.55
N ASN A 45 6.27 20.48 -2.57
CA ASN A 45 5.36 21.10 -3.53
C ASN A 45 3.88 20.84 -3.24
N ASP A 46 3.55 19.75 -2.53
CA ASP A 46 2.16 19.28 -2.44
C ASP A 46 1.52 19.48 -1.07
N ASN A 47 2.15 20.19 -0.18
CA ASN A 47 1.58 20.51 1.14
C ASN A 47 1.04 19.28 1.88
N ILE A 48 1.81 18.20 1.88
CA ILE A 48 1.48 16.96 2.59
C ILE A 48 2.47 16.75 3.73
N SER A 49 2.09 15.94 4.72
CA SER A 49 2.92 15.71 5.91
C SER A 49 4.09 14.78 5.64
N ALA A 50 3.96 13.88 4.65
CA ALA A 50 5.02 12.96 4.30
C ALA A 50 4.75 12.39 2.91
N ALA A 51 5.82 11.95 2.24
CA ALA A 51 5.73 11.22 0.97
C ALA A 51 6.59 9.96 1.11
N SER A 52 6.07 8.83 0.68
CA SER A 52 6.74 7.55 0.89
C SER A 52 6.57 6.62 -0.31
N SER A 53 7.44 5.62 -0.37
CA SER A 53 7.42 4.67 -1.49
C SER A 53 7.94 3.30 -1.06
N PHE A 54 7.27 2.25 -1.54
CA PHE A 54 7.85 0.91 -1.59
C PHE A 54 9.03 0.94 -2.55
N ARG A 55 10.02 0.07 -2.34
CA ARG A 55 11.23 0.05 -3.17
C ARG A 55 10.93 -0.36 -4.61
N ASP A 56 10.07 -1.36 -4.78
CA ASP A 56 9.70 -1.87 -6.10
C ASP A 56 8.35 -2.57 -6.02
N LEU A 57 7.83 -2.98 -7.17
CA LEU A 57 6.52 -3.61 -7.23
C LEU A 57 6.44 -4.96 -6.52
N PRO A 58 7.44 -5.87 -6.66
CA PRO A 58 7.39 -7.12 -5.91
C PRO A 58 7.34 -6.94 -4.40
N GLU A 59 8.10 -5.98 -3.85
CA GLU A 59 8.03 -5.69 -2.42
C GLU A 59 6.68 -5.10 -2.02
N ALA A 60 6.15 -4.19 -2.84
CA ALA A 60 4.83 -3.63 -2.59
C ALA A 60 3.77 -4.73 -2.56
N GLU A 61 3.81 -5.62 -3.54
CA GLU A 61 2.88 -6.76 -3.62
C GLU A 61 2.95 -7.61 -2.35
N TYR A 62 4.15 -7.93 -1.90
CA TYR A 62 4.35 -8.74 -0.71
C TYR A 62 3.79 -8.06 0.54
N PHE A 63 4.19 -6.83 0.82
CA PHE A 63 3.78 -6.15 2.04
C PHE A 63 2.28 -5.84 2.04
N VAL A 64 1.72 -5.50 0.89
CA VAL A 64 0.28 -5.25 0.80
C VAL A 64 -0.50 -6.54 1.03
N ALA A 65 -0.07 -7.65 0.41
CA ALA A 65 -0.74 -8.94 0.61
C ALA A 65 -0.71 -9.36 2.08
N GLN A 66 0.43 -9.18 2.76
CA GLN A 66 0.55 -9.51 4.18
C GLN A 66 -0.38 -8.62 5.03
N THR A 67 -0.46 -7.34 4.73
CA THR A 67 -1.33 -6.42 5.46
C THR A 67 -2.81 -6.83 5.31
N LEU A 68 -3.22 -7.18 4.10
CA LEU A 68 -4.59 -7.63 3.85
C LEU A 68 -4.88 -8.93 4.60
N ALA A 69 -3.93 -9.87 4.60
CA ALA A 69 -4.11 -11.14 5.30
C ALA A 69 -4.25 -10.95 6.80
N GLU A 70 -3.45 -10.06 7.38
CA GLU A 70 -3.51 -9.77 8.82
C GLU A 70 -4.87 -9.20 9.22
N HIS A 71 -5.49 -8.43 8.34
CA HIS A 71 -6.76 -7.75 8.62
C HIS A 71 -7.96 -8.44 7.96
N GLY A 72 -7.83 -9.74 7.64
CA GLY A 72 -8.90 -10.47 6.95
C GLY A 72 -10.25 -10.41 7.65
N GLY A 73 -10.26 -10.53 8.99
CA GLY A 73 -11.50 -10.46 9.77
C GLY A 73 -12.15 -9.08 9.72
N ASP A 74 -11.35 -8.02 9.82
CA ASP A 74 -11.84 -6.65 9.73
C ASP A 74 -12.43 -6.36 8.35
N ILE A 75 -11.76 -6.85 7.31
CA ILE A 75 -12.24 -6.66 5.94
C ILE A 75 -13.56 -7.38 5.72
N GLU A 76 -13.66 -8.63 6.20
CA GLU A 76 -14.90 -9.39 6.10
C GLU A 76 -16.07 -8.68 6.78
N ALA A 77 -15.84 -8.20 8.01
CA ALA A 77 -16.88 -7.49 8.76
C ALA A 77 -17.29 -6.21 8.02
N TRP A 78 -16.33 -5.50 7.46
CA TRP A 78 -16.61 -4.28 6.71
C TRP A 78 -17.42 -4.59 5.44
N LEU A 79 -17.05 -5.64 4.71
CA LEU A 79 -17.79 -6.04 3.51
C LEU A 79 -19.21 -6.49 3.84
N ASP A 80 -19.44 -7.01 5.05
CA ASP A 80 -20.78 -7.40 5.52
C ASP A 80 -21.62 -6.21 5.98
N GLY A 81 -21.16 -5.00 5.79
CA GLY A 81 -21.94 -3.80 6.02
C GLY A 81 -21.56 -2.99 7.24
N LYS A 82 -20.48 -3.34 7.93
CA LYS A 82 -20.04 -2.57 9.10
C LYS A 82 -19.13 -1.43 8.66
N GLY A 83 -19.44 -0.22 9.11
CA GLY A 83 -18.62 0.94 8.79
C GLY A 83 -19.01 1.59 7.47
N GLY A 84 -18.17 2.53 7.03
CA GLY A 84 -18.46 3.37 5.87
C GLY A 84 -17.98 2.77 4.56
N ASN A 85 -17.89 3.64 3.56
CA ASN A 85 -17.50 3.24 2.21
C ASN A 85 -16.01 2.89 2.10
N ARG A 86 -15.19 3.36 3.03
CA ARG A 86 -13.75 3.12 3.05
C ARG A 86 -13.32 2.47 4.35
N LEU A 87 -12.25 1.69 4.26
CA LEU A 87 -11.62 1.06 5.42
C LEU A 87 -10.13 1.36 5.37
N VAL A 88 -9.58 1.88 6.46
CA VAL A 88 -8.15 2.13 6.60
C VAL A 88 -7.58 1.07 7.51
N ILE A 89 -6.53 0.39 7.06
CA ILE A 89 -5.84 -0.63 7.86
C ILE A 89 -4.35 -0.36 7.87
N ASP A 90 -3.71 -0.72 8.98
CA ASP A 90 -2.28 -0.54 9.19
C ASP A 90 -1.66 -1.83 9.68
N SER A 91 -0.45 -2.13 9.21
CA SER A 91 0.35 -3.25 9.72
C SER A 91 1.77 -2.81 9.95
N ARG A 92 2.43 -3.40 10.95
CA ARG A 92 3.84 -3.17 11.24
C ARG A 92 4.63 -4.44 10.97
N PHE A 93 5.84 -4.26 10.44
CA PHE A 93 6.72 -5.37 10.06
C PHE A 93 8.07 -5.24 10.75
N ASP A 94 8.79 -6.34 10.85
CA ASP A 94 10.15 -6.34 11.39
C ASP A 94 11.17 -5.86 10.37
N ALA A 95 10.86 -5.98 9.08
CA ALA A 95 11.72 -5.50 8.01
C ALA A 95 11.22 -4.15 7.51
N THR A 96 12.11 -3.35 6.92
CA THR A 96 11.71 -2.07 6.35
C THR A 96 10.76 -2.29 5.17
N THR A 97 9.66 -1.54 5.17
CA THR A 97 8.65 -1.60 4.12
C THR A 97 8.93 -0.65 2.97
N GLY A 98 9.72 0.38 3.23
CA GLY A 98 10.08 1.36 2.22
C GLY A 98 10.76 2.56 2.84
N ILE A 99 10.70 3.68 2.13
CA ILE A 99 11.30 4.94 2.58
C ILE A 99 10.25 6.03 2.65
N SER A 100 10.49 7.01 3.51
CA SER A 100 9.56 8.14 3.70
C SER A 100 10.34 9.43 3.95
N VAL A 101 9.85 10.52 3.36
CA VAL A 101 10.37 11.88 3.62
C VAL A 101 9.28 12.66 4.33
N ALA A 102 9.60 13.16 5.52
CA ALA A 102 8.67 13.97 6.30
C ALA A 102 8.77 15.45 5.87
N ARG A 103 7.69 16.18 6.07
CA ARG A 103 7.66 17.60 5.78
C ARG A 103 8.81 18.31 6.52
N GLY A 104 9.54 19.16 5.81
CA GLY A 104 10.67 19.88 6.36
C GLY A 104 11.98 19.12 6.29
N GLN A 105 11.96 17.87 5.84
CA GLN A 105 13.17 17.07 5.68
C GLN A 105 13.62 17.08 4.22
N ASP A 106 14.90 16.87 4.02
CA ASP A 106 15.49 16.78 2.68
C ASP A 106 16.10 15.41 2.40
N HIS A 107 15.77 14.42 3.22
CA HIS A 107 16.26 13.06 3.08
C HIS A 107 15.17 12.08 3.48
N ALA A 108 15.31 10.84 2.99
CA ALA A 108 14.39 9.75 3.31
C ALA A 108 14.91 8.94 4.49
N GLU A 109 13.99 8.36 5.24
CA GLU A 109 14.29 7.42 6.31
C GLU A 109 13.54 6.13 6.05
N ASP A 110 14.11 5.01 6.53
CA ASP A 110 13.42 3.72 6.46
C ASP A 110 12.21 3.73 7.39
N VAL A 111 11.12 3.14 6.90
CA VAL A 111 9.91 2.95 7.71
C VAL A 111 9.53 1.47 7.70
N PHE A 112 8.69 1.06 8.65
CA PHE A 112 8.43 -0.35 8.93
C PHE A 112 6.95 -0.70 8.97
N SER A 113 6.09 0.22 8.59
CA SER A 113 4.65 -0.01 8.60
C SER A 113 4.08 0.19 7.20
N VAL A 114 2.86 -0.29 7.01
CA VAL A 114 2.10 -0.09 5.77
C VAL A 114 0.72 0.40 6.15
N ARG A 115 0.25 1.42 5.46
CA ARG A 115 -1.15 1.86 5.56
C ARG A 115 -1.83 1.61 4.22
N LEU A 116 -3.02 1.04 4.27
CA LEU A 116 -3.86 0.84 3.09
C LEU A 116 -5.21 1.51 3.29
N VAL A 117 -5.72 2.10 2.22
CA VAL A 117 -7.07 2.63 2.15
C VAL A 117 -7.85 1.81 1.14
N LEU A 118 -8.85 1.09 1.61
CA LEU A 118 -9.72 0.24 0.78
C LEU A 118 -11.05 0.95 0.57
N GLU A 119 -11.66 0.72 -0.58
CA GLU A 119 -12.97 1.29 -0.89
C GLU A 119 -13.86 0.18 -1.46
N ARG A 120 -15.12 0.12 -1.03
CA ARG A 120 -16.08 -0.83 -1.61
C ARG A 120 -16.21 -0.57 -3.09
N SER A 121 -16.21 -1.63 -3.86
CA SER A 121 -16.24 -1.53 -5.31
C SER A 121 -16.73 -2.84 -5.91
N ASP A 122 -17.45 -2.75 -7.00
CA ASP A 122 -17.84 -3.91 -7.80
C ASP A 122 -16.93 -4.11 -9.02
N ARG A 123 -15.87 -3.32 -9.15
CA ARG A 123 -14.95 -3.43 -10.28
C ARG A 123 -14.07 -4.67 -10.21
N LEU A 124 -13.81 -5.15 -8.99
CA LEU A 124 -13.10 -6.41 -8.76
C LEU A 124 -14.05 -7.36 -8.05
N ASP A 125 -13.87 -8.66 -8.27
CA ASP A 125 -14.80 -9.68 -7.75
C ASP A 125 -14.65 -9.93 -6.25
N ILE A 126 -13.71 -9.25 -5.60
CA ILE A 126 -13.49 -9.39 -4.15
C ILE A 126 -14.29 -8.39 -3.31
N GLY A 127 -15.04 -7.48 -3.95
CA GLY A 127 -15.92 -6.55 -3.26
C GLY A 127 -15.29 -5.21 -2.88
N TYR A 128 -14.00 -5.04 -3.13
CA TYR A 128 -13.32 -3.78 -2.83
C TYR A 128 -12.14 -3.58 -3.77
N ARG A 129 -11.63 -2.36 -3.78
CA ARG A 129 -10.38 -2.03 -4.45
C ARG A 129 -9.47 -1.27 -3.47
N ILE A 130 -8.17 -1.35 -3.68
CA ILE A 130 -7.21 -0.57 -2.92
C ILE A 130 -7.09 0.79 -3.61
N ILE A 131 -7.58 1.85 -2.97
CA ILE A 131 -7.49 3.20 -3.52
C ILE A 131 -6.05 3.68 -3.47
N THR A 132 -5.43 3.52 -2.31
CA THR A 132 -4.02 3.86 -2.15
C THR A 132 -3.43 3.07 -0.99
N GLY A 133 -2.12 3.05 -0.94
CA GLY A 133 -1.39 2.42 0.16
C GLY A 133 0.06 2.82 0.09
N TYR A 134 0.72 2.85 1.23
CA TYR A 134 2.09 3.35 1.28
C TYR A 134 2.80 2.87 2.54
N PRO A 135 4.14 2.80 2.49
CA PRO A 135 4.92 2.61 3.70
C PRO A 135 4.76 3.81 4.60
N SER A 136 4.70 3.59 5.90
CA SER A 136 4.42 4.68 6.83
C SER A 136 5.23 4.52 8.10
N ALA A 137 5.44 5.65 8.78
CA ALA A 137 5.90 5.65 10.15
C ALA A 137 4.73 5.25 11.04
N PRO A 138 5.00 4.57 12.19
CA PRO A 138 3.94 4.17 13.10
C PRO A 138 3.18 5.35 13.64
#